data_d2faa7ac4656d83e6a94ede7c8c4fd44
#
_entry.id   d2faa7ac4656d83e6a94ede7c8c4fd44
#
_cell.length_a   1.000
_cell.length_b   1.000
_cell.length_c   1.000
_cell.angle_alpha   90.00
_cell.angle_beta   90.00
_cell.angle_gamma   90.00
#
_symmetry.space_group_name_H-M   'P 1'
#
loop_
_entity.id
_entity.type
_entity.pdbx_description
1 polymer ?
#
loop_
_entity_poly.entity_id
_entity_poly.type
_entity_poly.pdbx_seq_one_letter_code
_entity_poly.pdbx_strand_id
1 'polypeptide(L)'
;MKEIEPTSLRHELWYDGPNYTADSVIINTASQKILLIKRSSGEWALPGGFIDPGEDSLAAAIRETREETGITINDGATLIFRGLVDDPRNRQESWIETSAYLFTVSDTIKATSHDDAIDAG
;
A
#
# COMPACT_ATOMS: atom_id res chain seq x y z
N MET A 1 -30.73 9.71 -5.94
CA MET A 1 -30.06 10.13 -5.49
C MET A 1 -29.42 9.64 -4.56
N LYS A 2 -28.90 9.66 -4.33
CA LYS A 2 -28.31 9.22 -3.51
C LYS A 2 -28.31 9.86 -2.48
N GLU A 3 -28.60 9.81 -1.78
CA GLU A 3 -28.62 10.38 -0.90
C GLU A 3 -27.85 10.49 -0.40
N ILE A 4 -27.86 10.73 -0.13
CA ILE A 4 -27.05 11.06 0.37
C ILE A 4 -26.65 10.49 1.41
N GLU A 5 -26.14 9.82 1.32
CA GLU A 5 -25.54 9.25 2.24
C GLU A 5 -24.96 10.09 3.10
N PRO A 6 -24.91 9.79 4.24
CA PRO A 6 -24.23 10.63 5.17
C PRO A 6 -22.87 10.97 4.66
N THR A 7 -22.50 12.20 4.84
CA THR A 7 -21.22 12.64 4.39
C THR A 7 -20.09 11.82 4.96
N SER A 8 -20.26 11.22 6.12
CA SER A 8 -19.21 10.42 6.70
C SER A 8 -18.80 9.25 5.82
N LEU A 9 -19.73 8.71 5.04
CA LEU A 9 -19.39 7.64 4.12
C LEU A 9 -18.54 8.15 2.97
N ARG A 10 -18.79 9.36 2.53
CA ARG A 10 -18.04 9.93 1.44
C ARG A 10 -16.63 10.30 1.87
N HIS A 11 -16.46 10.60 3.14
CA HIS A 11 -15.15 11.01 3.62
C HIS A 11 -14.19 9.85 3.81
N GLU A 12 -14.63 8.62 3.67
CA GLU A 12 -13.75 7.48 3.76
C GLU A 12 -12.86 7.36 2.54
N LEU A 13 -13.33 7.81 1.40
CA LEU A 13 -12.54 7.83 0.18
C LEU A 13 -12.64 9.22 -0.43
N TRP A 14 -11.56 9.61 -1.12
CA TRP A 14 -11.44 10.96 -1.64
C TRP A 14 -12.29 11.22 -2.89
N TYR A 15 -12.47 10.17 -3.72
CA TYR A 15 -13.08 10.35 -5.03
C TYR A 15 -14.21 9.38 -5.24
N ASP A 16 -15.20 9.81 -6.04
CA ASP A 16 -16.14 8.87 -6.61
C ASP A 16 -15.42 8.00 -7.63
N GLY A 17 -15.90 6.77 -7.79
CA GLY A 17 -15.21 5.83 -8.65
C GLY A 17 -13.99 5.25 -7.96
N PRO A 18 -12.96 4.91 -8.73
CA PRO A 18 -11.77 4.29 -8.14
C PRO A 18 -10.92 5.29 -7.41
N ASN A 19 -10.45 4.88 -6.24
CA ASN A 19 -9.43 5.58 -5.48
C ASN A 19 -8.20 4.68 -5.53
N TYR A 20 -7.12 5.17 -6.13
CA TYR A 20 -5.98 4.32 -6.47
C TYR A 20 -4.96 4.27 -5.34
N THR A 21 -4.50 3.07 -5.05
CA THR A 21 -3.43 2.84 -4.09
C THR A 21 -2.31 2.06 -4.75
N ALA A 22 -1.18 2.03 -4.10
CA ALA A 22 -0.05 1.23 -4.54
C ALA A 22 0.52 0.51 -3.32
N ASP A 23 0.86 -0.76 -3.49
CA ASP A 23 1.39 -1.60 -2.42
C ASP A 23 2.70 -2.23 -2.85
N SER A 24 3.55 -2.51 -1.87
CA SER A 24 4.83 -3.14 -2.10
C SER A 24 4.87 -4.51 -1.45
N VAL A 25 5.20 -5.52 -2.24
CA VAL A 25 5.47 -6.87 -1.74
C VAL A 25 6.99 -7.03 -1.79
N ILE A 26 7.63 -6.92 -0.64
CA ILE A 26 9.09 -6.90 -0.57
C ILE A 26 9.54 -8.21 0.05
N ILE A 27 10.23 -9.02 -0.74
CA ILE A 27 10.70 -10.31 -0.31
C ILE A 27 12.21 -10.28 -0.19
N ASN A 28 12.71 -10.64 0.99
CA ASN A 28 14.13 -10.81 1.21
C ASN A 28 14.47 -12.25 0.84
N THR A 29 15.20 -12.42 -0.24
CA THR A 29 15.50 -13.76 -0.75
C THR A 29 16.50 -14.49 0.12
N ALA A 30 17.33 -13.77 0.88
CA ALA A 30 18.30 -14.42 1.76
C ALA A 30 17.63 -15.02 2.99
N SER A 31 16.67 -14.31 3.58
CA SER A 31 15.97 -14.78 4.77
C SER A 31 14.65 -15.48 4.44
N GLN A 32 14.18 -15.35 3.20
CA GLN A 32 12.89 -15.89 2.76
C GLN A 32 11.73 -15.30 3.55
N LYS A 33 11.80 -13.99 3.80
CA LYS A 33 10.78 -13.28 4.57
C LYS A 33 10.21 -12.14 3.77
N ILE A 34 8.98 -11.77 4.12
CA ILE A 34 8.28 -10.64 3.51
C ILE A 34 8.22 -9.52 4.54
N LEU A 35 8.34 -8.28 4.05
CA LEU A 35 8.27 -7.11 4.92
C LEU A 35 6.82 -6.67 5.08
N LEU A 36 6.38 -6.58 6.32
CA LEU A 36 5.04 -6.10 6.66
C LEU A 36 5.18 -4.96 7.66
N ILE A 37 4.18 -4.08 7.65
CA ILE A 37 4.07 -3.04 8.67
C ILE A 37 2.91 -3.38 9.59
N LYS A 38 2.99 -2.90 10.82
CA LYS A 38 1.93 -3.08 11.79
C LYS A 38 1.18 -1.76 11.91
N ARG A 39 -0.11 -1.80 11.61
CA ARG A 39 -0.94 -0.61 11.70
C ARG A 39 -1.28 -0.31 13.14
N SER A 40 -1.76 0.92 13.40
CA SER A 40 -2.17 1.30 14.74
C SER A 40 -3.30 0.42 15.26
N SER A 41 -4.07 -0.19 14.38
CA SER A 41 -5.11 -1.14 14.78
C SER A 41 -4.55 -2.46 15.25
N GLY A 42 -3.26 -2.72 15.05
CA GLY A 42 -2.63 -3.99 15.37
C GLY A 42 -2.57 -4.96 14.22
N GLU A 43 -3.14 -4.59 13.09
CA GLU A 43 -3.15 -5.45 11.91
C GLU A 43 -1.86 -5.30 11.12
N TRP A 44 -1.41 -6.41 10.53
CA TRP A 44 -0.26 -6.40 9.64
C TRP A 44 -0.69 -6.12 8.23
N ALA A 45 0.12 -5.37 7.49
CA ALA A 45 -0.22 -4.99 6.13
C ALA A 45 1.04 -4.81 5.31
N LEU A 46 0.86 -4.87 3.99
CA LEU A 46 1.92 -4.48 3.06
C LEU A 46 2.16 -2.98 3.18
N PRO A 47 3.41 -2.52 3.02
CA PRO A 47 3.65 -1.08 2.88
C PRO A 47 2.89 -0.56 1.65
N GLY A 48 2.27 0.60 1.78
CA GLY A 48 1.52 1.17 0.67
C GLY A 48 0.60 2.27 1.11
N GLY A 49 -0.06 2.88 0.15
CA GLY A 49 -1.00 3.95 0.42
C GLY A 49 -1.55 4.55 -0.85
N PHE A 50 -2.30 5.64 -0.69
CA PHE A 50 -2.93 6.30 -1.81
C PHE A 50 -1.91 6.98 -2.72
N ILE A 51 -2.19 6.93 -4.02
CA ILE A 51 -1.36 7.56 -5.03
C ILE A 51 -1.70 9.05 -5.06
N ASP A 52 -0.68 9.90 -5.00
CA ASP A 52 -0.89 11.35 -5.06
C ASP A 52 -1.24 11.77 -6.49
N PRO A 53 -1.96 12.87 -6.64
CA PRO A 53 -2.27 13.37 -7.97
C PRO A 53 -1.00 13.57 -8.79
N GLY A 54 -1.01 13.03 -10.01
CA GLY A 54 0.13 13.16 -10.92
C GLY A 54 1.26 12.18 -10.68
N GLU A 55 1.14 11.34 -9.66
CA GLU A 55 2.15 10.33 -9.32
C GLU A 55 1.79 9.01 -9.99
N ASP A 56 2.76 8.30 -10.54
CA ASP A 56 2.45 6.98 -11.06
C ASP A 56 2.48 5.94 -9.93
N SER A 57 1.92 4.77 -10.21
CA SER A 57 1.73 3.77 -9.16
C SER A 57 3.06 3.21 -8.63
N LEU A 58 4.07 3.06 -9.49
CA LEU A 58 5.35 2.57 -9.04
C LEU A 58 6.03 3.59 -8.12
N ALA A 59 5.98 4.86 -8.51
CA ALA A 59 6.55 5.92 -7.67
C ALA A 59 5.84 5.98 -6.33
N ALA A 60 4.52 5.80 -6.32
CA ALA A 60 3.75 5.79 -5.08
C ALA A 60 4.17 4.62 -4.19
N ALA A 61 4.34 3.43 -4.76
CA ALA A 61 4.76 2.27 -3.98
C ALA A 61 6.13 2.51 -3.33
N ILE A 62 7.06 3.08 -4.09
CA ILE A 62 8.39 3.38 -3.57
C ILE A 62 8.34 4.44 -2.48
N ARG A 63 7.57 5.49 -2.71
CA ARG A 63 7.43 6.58 -1.75
C ARG A 63 6.81 6.11 -0.44
N GLU A 64 5.68 5.38 -0.53
CA GLU A 64 5.00 4.90 0.67
C GLU A 64 5.88 3.93 1.45
N THR A 65 6.61 3.07 0.75
CA THR A 65 7.52 2.15 1.42
C THR A 65 8.57 2.92 2.21
N ARG A 66 9.15 3.95 1.59
CA ARG A 66 10.16 4.77 2.27
C ARG A 66 9.57 5.49 3.48
N GLU A 67 8.36 6.03 3.33
CA GLU A 67 7.71 6.75 4.42
C GLU A 67 7.38 5.86 5.59
N GLU A 68 6.97 4.63 5.30
CA GLU A 68 6.48 3.73 6.36
C GLU A 68 7.58 2.86 6.95
N THR A 69 8.65 2.59 6.21
CA THR A 69 9.67 1.67 6.67
C THR A 69 11.08 2.26 6.70
N GLY A 70 11.29 3.38 6.06
CA GLY A 70 12.62 3.95 5.91
C GLY A 70 13.45 3.30 4.82
N ILE A 71 12.90 2.32 4.12
CA ILE A 71 13.62 1.55 3.11
C ILE A 71 13.39 2.17 1.76
N THR A 72 14.48 2.40 1.01
CA THR A 72 14.39 2.91 -0.35
C THR A 72 14.67 1.78 -1.30
N ILE A 73 13.74 1.55 -2.22
CA ILE A 73 13.84 0.51 -3.23
C ILE A 73 13.82 1.20 -4.58
N ASN A 74 14.84 0.97 -5.39
CA ASN A 74 15.02 1.73 -6.61
C ASN A 74 14.75 0.96 -7.89
N ASP A 75 14.78 -0.36 -7.83
CA ASP A 75 14.67 -1.14 -9.06
C ASP A 75 14.14 -2.52 -8.76
N GLY A 76 14.02 -3.32 -9.80
CA GLY A 76 13.59 -4.70 -9.65
C GLY A 76 12.11 -4.87 -9.43
N ALA A 77 11.31 -3.86 -9.73
CA ALA A 77 9.87 -3.94 -9.49
C ALA A 77 9.18 -4.74 -10.58
N THR A 78 8.25 -5.59 -10.17
CA THR A 78 7.37 -6.30 -11.08
C THR A 78 5.93 -6.07 -10.64
N LEU A 79 5.10 -5.56 -11.55
CA LEU A 79 3.68 -5.41 -11.25
C LEU A 79 3.06 -6.80 -11.20
N ILE A 80 2.51 -7.16 -10.05
CA ILE A 80 1.95 -8.51 -9.87
C ILE A 80 0.44 -8.52 -9.73
N PHE A 81 -0.16 -7.36 -9.48
CA PHE A 81 -1.61 -7.28 -9.36
C PHE A 81 -2.08 -5.85 -9.59
N ARG A 82 -3.20 -5.72 -10.26
CA ARG A 82 -3.89 -4.42 -10.38
C ARG A 82 -5.38 -4.70 -10.40
N GLY A 83 -6.11 -4.09 -9.50
CA GLY A 83 -7.54 -4.28 -9.49
C GLY A 83 -8.20 -3.89 -8.19
N LEU A 84 -9.46 -4.25 -8.09
CA LEU A 84 -10.29 -3.95 -6.94
C LEU A 84 -9.78 -4.66 -5.69
N VAL A 85 -9.78 -3.94 -4.60
CA VAL A 85 -9.37 -4.48 -3.31
C VAL A 85 -10.62 -4.69 -2.46
N ASP A 86 -10.65 -5.75 -1.68
CA ASP A 86 -11.71 -5.98 -0.72
C ASP A 86 -11.42 -5.12 0.52
N ASP A 87 -12.11 -4.02 0.62
CA ASP A 87 -11.85 -3.03 1.67
C ASP A 87 -13.18 -2.57 2.23
N PRO A 88 -13.32 -2.46 3.56
CA PRO A 88 -14.59 -2.05 4.16
C PRO A 88 -15.02 -0.64 3.80
N ARG A 89 -14.11 0.19 3.28
CA ARG A 89 -14.47 1.54 2.83
C ARG A 89 -15.13 1.56 1.47
N ASN A 90 -15.09 0.44 0.75
CA ASN A 90 -15.70 0.40 -0.59
C ASN A 90 -17.20 0.59 -0.52
N ARG A 91 -17.70 1.37 -1.46
CA ARG A 91 -19.12 1.62 -1.66
C ARG A 91 -19.40 1.49 -3.13
N GLN A 92 -20.69 1.49 -3.47
CA GLN A 92 -21.08 1.37 -4.86
C GLN A 92 -20.55 2.53 -5.70
N GLU A 93 -20.48 3.72 -5.11
CA GLU A 93 -20.04 4.89 -5.86
C GLU A 93 -18.58 5.26 -5.67
N SER A 94 -17.87 4.61 -4.73
CA SER A 94 -16.43 4.84 -4.58
C SER A 94 -15.78 3.61 -3.97
N TRP A 95 -14.62 3.25 -4.50
CA TRP A 95 -13.94 2.02 -4.10
C TRP A 95 -12.44 2.17 -4.28
N ILE A 96 -11.69 1.18 -3.79
CA ILE A 96 -10.23 1.20 -3.85
C ILE A 96 -9.75 0.19 -4.89
N GLU A 97 -8.86 0.64 -5.78
CA GLU A 97 -8.12 -0.24 -6.69
C GLU A 97 -6.64 -0.04 -6.43
N THR A 98 -5.92 -1.13 -6.32
CA THR A 98 -4.49 -1.06 -6.04
C THR A 98 -3.67 -1.57 -7.19
N SER A 99 -2.41 -1.10 -7.24
CA SER A 99 -1.35 -1.70 -8.04
C SER A 99 -0.31 -2.22 -7.08
N ALA A 100 -0.07 -3.53 -7.10
CA ALA A 100 0.89 -4.15 -6.19
C ALA A 100 2.14 -4.54 -6.96
N TYR A 101 3.29 -4.14 -6.43
CA TYR A 101 4.59 -4.38 -7.05
C TYR A 101 5.42 -5.32 -6.18
N LEU A 102 6.05 -6.27 -6.83
CA LEU A 102 6.97 -7.18 -6.17
C LEU A 102 8.39 -6.63 -6.29
N PHE A 103 9.06 -6.56 -5.17
CA PHE A 103 10.48 -6.23 -5.09
C PHE A 103 11.18 -7.37 -4.39
N THR A 104 12.35 -7.74 -4.89
CA THR A 104 13.17 -8.74 -4.21
C THR A 104 14.48 -8.10 -3.80
N VAL A 105 14.91 -8.40 -2.59
CA VAL A 105 16.18 -7.92 -2.06
C VAL A 105 16.91 -9.09 -1.46
N SER A 106 18.23 -9.01 -1.44
CA SER A 106 19.05 -10.10 -0.89
C SER A 106 19.83 -9.68 0.33
N ASP A 107 19.84 -8.38 0.62
CA ASP A 107 20.57 -7.86 1.77
C ASP A 107 19.69 -7.79 2.99
N THR A 108 20.31 -7.66 4.15
CA THR A 108 19.57 -7.43 5.38
C THR A 108 18.91 -6.07 5.30
N ILE A 109 17.61 -6.05 5.57
CA ILE A 109 16.82 -4.81 5.57
C ILE A 109 16.57 -4.41 7.00
N LYS A 110 16.80 -3.14 7.29
CA LYS A 110 16.46 -2.56 8.57
C LYS A 110 15.41 -1.51 8.37
N ALA A 111 14.22 -1.77 8.85
CA ALA A 111 13.15 -0.79 8.82
C ALA A 111 13.38 0.24 9.93
N THR A 112 13.23 1.52 9.58
CA THR A 112 13.48 2.61 10.51
C THR A 112 12.31 3.55 10.63
N SER A 113 11.17 3.17 10.14
CA SER A 113 10.02 4.05 10.16
C SER A 113 9.46 4.18 11.57
N HIS A 114 8.58 5.12 11.72
CA HIS A 114 7.83 5.29 12.96
C HIS A 114 6.77 4.22 13.13
N ASP A 115 6.38 3.60 12.05
CA ASP A 115 5.46 2.48 12.11
C ASP A 115 6.26 1.23 12.41
N ASP A 116 5.64 0.26 13.00
CA ASP A 116 6.34 -0.95 13.41
C ASP A 116 6.52 -1.86 12.20
N ALA A 117 7.49 -1.55 11.36
CA ALA A 117 7.80 -2.37 10.22
C ALA A 117 8.73 -3.48 10.66
N ILE A 118 8.41 -4.71 10.30
CA ILE A 118 9.26 -5.85 10.62
C ILE A 118 9.32 -6.78 9.44
N ASP A 119 10.36 -7.62 9.47
CA ASP A 119 10.59 -8.64 8.48
C ASP A 119 9.88 -9.90 8.98
N ALA A 120 8.75 -10.23 8.41
CA ALA A 120 7.93 -11.34 8.87
C ALA A 120 8.08 -12.52 7.93
N GLY A 121 8.10 -13.70 8.49
CA GLY A 121 8.23 -14.94 7.73
C GLY A 121 6.93 -15.53 7.28
#